data_86035a6240b1e917549c508c1d1fc6d9
#
_entry.id   86035a6240b1e917549c508c1d1fc6d9
#
_cell.length_a   1.000
_cell.length_b   1.000
_cell.length_c   1.000
_cell.angle_alpha   90.00
_cell.angle_beta   90.00
_cell.angle_gamma   90.00
#
_symmetry.space_group_name_H-M   'P 1'
#
loop_
_entity.id
_entity.type
_entity.pdbx_description
1 polymer ?
#
loop_
_entity_poly.entity_id
_entity_poly.type
_entity_poly.pdbx_seq_one_letter_code
_entity_poly.pdbx_strand_id
1 'polypeptide(L)'
;MSSLIEQAAQRLEQLRQAGITIPEIESVAAATEPSRPVQAVAAFGAPVIERPLAEPPAVVRRPPMPDAGQQGLSQSRYIELNLSAIAAAGIVTPNAPRSHMADQYRVIKRPLIANAMGRGAATVAHGNLIMVTSALPGEGKSFSSINLAMSIASELDHTVMLVDADVARPSILRMLGLPPGPGLLDLLEGKAEMADVLLRTNVDKLTILPSGSPHPKATELLASDAMSQLLEDMATRYPDRIIIFDSPPLLLTTESRVLATHMGQVVVVVHADRTLQSTVKQALAAIENCPLKLMVLNKARGNAAGGYGENYGYGYGYGYGSGYGYGYGAKSAATEREVVAGDAPQPVKASSSRAS
;
A
#
# COMPACT_ATOMS: atom_id res chain seq x y z
N MET A 1 -28.56 23.99 23.19
CA MET A 1 -27.41 23.12 22.78
C MET A 1 -26.22 24.03 22.67
N SER A 2 -25.33 24.00 23.66
CA SER A 2 -24.10 24.80 23.63
C SER A 2 -23.21 24.31 22.48
N SER A 3 -22.65 25.26 21.72
CA SER A 3 -21.81 24.91 20.56
C SER A 3 -20.52 24.24 21.04
N LEU A 4 -19.92 23.37 20.24
CA LEU A 4 -18.64 22.74 20.51
C LEU A 4 -17.53 23.76 20.81
N ILE A 5 -17.66 24.97 20.29
CA ILE A 5 -16.74 26.09 20.51
C ILE A 5 -16.87 26.60 21.93
N GLU A 6 -18.08 26.72 22.47
CA GLU A 6 -18.29 27.15 23.85
C GLU A 6 -17.78 26.16 24.87
N GLN A 7 -17.92 24.85 24.59
CA GLN A 7 -17.35 23.79 25.43
C GLN A 7 -15.83 23.79 25.38
N ALA A 8 -15.22 24.02 24.22
CA ALA A 8 -13.77 24.15 24.08
C ALA A 8 -13.23 25.38 24.82
N ALA A 9 -13.92 26.51 24.74
CA ALA A 9 -13.54 27.73 25.45
C ALA A 9 -13.61 27.56 26.99
N GLN A 10 -14.67 26.92 27.51
CA GLN A 10 -14.80 26.63 28.93
C GLN A 10 -13.68 25.67 29.43
N ARG A 11 -13.28 24.71 28.61
CA ARG A 11 -12.23 23.77 28.98
C ARG A 11 -10.84 24.41 28.99
N LEU A 12 -10.60 25.36 28.08
CA LEU A 12 -9.37 26.20 28.07
C LEU A 12 -9.28 27.09 29.32
N GLU A 13 -10.38 27.70 29.74
CA GLU A 13 -10.45 28.50 30.95
C GLU A 13 -10.20 27.68 32.21
N GLN A 14 -10.73 26.45 32.30
CA GLN A 14 -10.47 25.53 33.41
C GLN A 14 -9.00 25.12 33.48
N LEU A 15 -8.33 24.91 32.34
CA LEU A 15 -6.89 24.58 32.29
C LEU A 15 -6.01 25.75 32.73
N ARG A 16 -6.40 27.00 32.40
CA ARG A 16 -5.72 28.20 32.90
C ARG A 16 -5.87 28.36 34.41
N GLN A 17 -7.04 28.10 34.97
CA GLN A 17 -7.28 28.15 36.42
C GLN A 17 -6.53 27.04 37.18
N ALA A 18 -6.20 25.91 36.49
CA ALA A 18 -5.41 24.81 37.03
C ALA A 18 -3.89 25.06 36.98
N GLY A 19 -3.45 26.27 36.55
CA GLY A 19 -2.02 26.67 36.55
C GLY A 19 -1.18 26.05 35.44
N ILE A 20 -1.80 25.50 34.38
CA ILE A 20 -1.10 24.94 33.21
C ILE A 20 -0.80 26.08 32.24
N THR A 21 0.45 26.42 32.04
CA THR A 21 0.92 27.39 31.04
C THR A 21 0.73 26.82 29.63
N ILE A 22 -0.19 27.38 28.86
CA ILE A 22 -0.40 27.04 27.44
C ILE A 22 0.50 27.97 26.63
N PRO A 23 1.38 27.45 25.73
CA PRO A 23 2.16 28.30 24.86
C PRO A 23 1.23 29.10 23.94
N GLU A 24 1.40 30.41 23.96
CA GLU A 24 0.66 31.32 23.09
C GLU A 24 1.18 31.11 21.64
N ILE A 25 0.28 30.74 20.74
CA ILE A 25 0.58 30.68 19.31
C ILE A 25 0.62 32.13 18.82
N GLU A 26 1.82 32.70 18.66
CA GLU A 26 1.98 34.00 18.01
C GLU A 26 1.38 33.92 16.60
N SER A 27 0.35 34.70 16.37
CA SER A 27 -0.22 34.93 15.06
C SER A 27 0.84 35.60 14.18
N VAL A 28 1.34 34.83 13.20
CA VAL A 28 2.18 35.39 12.14
C VAL A 28 1.30 36.33 11.29
N ALA A 29 1.27 37.60 11.67
CA ALA A 29 0.74 38.65 10.84
C ALA A 29 1.68 38.85 9.65
N ALA A 30 1.11 38.70 8.44
CA ALA A 30 1.81 38.94 7.19
C ALA A 30 2.38 40.36 7.13
N ALA A 31 3.68 40.48 7.28
CA ALA A 31 4.39 41.70 7.00
C ALA A 31 4.61 41.83 5.48
N THR A 32 3.79 42.66 4.86
CA THR A 32 3.98 43.12 3.48
C THR A 32 5.06 44.23 3.53
N GLU A 33 6.29 43.95 3.18
CA GLU A 33 7.31 44.99 2.96
C GLU A 33 7.14 45.61 1.58
N PRO A 34 7.24 46.95 1.45
CA PRO A 34 7.17 47.65 0.16
C PRO A 34 8.51 47.54 -0.58
N SER A 35 8.41 47.15 -1.85
CA SER A 35 9.52 47.08 -2.80
C SER A 35 10.25 48.41 -2.95
N ARG A 36 11.56 48.43 -2.65
CA ARG A 36 12.49 49.54 -2.98
C ARG A 36 12.74 49.57 -4.49
N PRO A 37 12.80 50.77 -5.09
CA PRO A 37 13.14 50.89 -6.52
C PRO A 37 14.63 50.62 -6.75
N VAL A 38 14.88 49.75 -7.73
CA VAL A 38 16.25 49.47 -8.22
C VAL A 38 16.75 50.71 -8.98
N GLN A 39 17.77 51.37 -8.48
CA GLN A 39 18.51 52.43 -9.19
C GLN A 39 19.32 51.79 -10.32
N ALA A 40 19.10 52.30 -11.54
CA ALA A 40 19.89 51.96 -12.71
C ALA A 40 21.33 52.49 -12.55
N VAL A 41 22.31 51.63 -12.51
CA VAL A 41 23.73 51.96 -12.54
C VAL A 41 24.15 52.08 -14.00
N ALA A 42 24.68 53.28 -14.36
CA ALA A 42 25.15 53.63 -15.68
C ALA A 42 26.30 52.72 -16.15
N ALA A 43 26.21 52.30 -17.39
CA ALA A 43 27.22 51.51 -18.08
C ALA A 43 28.50 52.38 -18.31
N PHE A 44 29.60 51.97 -17.69
CA PHE A 44 30.93 52.42 -18.09
C PHE A 44 31.46 51.48 -19.18
N GLY A 45 31.67 52.04 -20.40
CA GLY A 45 32.27 51.31 -21.51
C GLY A 45 33.74 50.95 -21.21
N ALA A 46 34.05 49.68 -21.30
CA ALA A 46 35.40 49.18 -21.35
C ALA A 46 35.81 48.93 -22.80
N PRO A 47 37.06 49.17 -23.21
CA PRO A 47 37.51 49.03 -24.60
C PRO A 47 37.52 47.53 -25.00
N VAL A 48 37.00 47.26 -26.19
CA VAL A 48 37.08 45.95 -26.83
C VAL A 48 38.51 45.67 -27.27
N ILE A 49 39.21 44.78 -26.58
CA ILE A 49 40.47 44.22 -27.04
C ILE A 49 40.13 43.01 -27.92
N GLU A 50 40.29 43.16 -29.24
CA GLU A 50 40.24 42.03 -30.16
C GLU A 50 41.38 41.08 -29.85
N ARG A 51 41.05 39.87 -29.34
CA ARG A 51 41.96 38.76 -29.28
C ARG A 51 41.90 38.00 -30.62
N PRO A 52 43.02 37.64 -31.22
CA PRO A 52 43.04 36.78 -32.42
C PRO A 52 42.42 35.44 -32.10
N LEU A 53 41.58 34.91 -33.01
CA LEU A 53 41.06 33.56 -32.94
C LEU A 53 42.23 32.58 -32.90
N ALA A 54 42.41 31.90 -31.78
CA ALA A 54 43.28 30.72 -31.70
C ALA A 54 42.60 29.57 -32.44
N GLU A 55 43.33 28.93 -33.33
CA GLU A 55 42.88 27.68 -33.99
C GLU A 55 42.48 26.62 -32.98
N PRO A 56 41.41 25.84 -33.24
CA PRO A 56 41.01 24.77 -32.34
C PRO A 56 42.13 23.69 -32.26
N PRO A 57 42.49 23.23 -31.07
CA PRO A 57 43.48 22.20 -30.90
C PRO A 57 43.06 20.93 -31.67
N ALA A 58 43.97 20.36 -32.41
CA ALA A 58 43.79 19.11 -33.14
C ALA A 58 43.20 18.03 -32.23
N VAL A 59 42.09 17.41 -32.66
CA VAL A 59 41.45 16.30 -31.97
C VAL A 59 42.45 15.12 -31.99
N VAL A 60 43.14 14.96 -30.87
CA VAL A 60 43.93 13.74 -30.60
C VAL A 60 42.95 12.61 -30.48
N ARG A 61 42.78 11.82 -31.52
CA ARG A 61 42.03 10.55 -31.47
C ARG A 61 42.75 9.64 -30.48
N ARG A 62 42.19 9.51 -29.26
CA ARG A 62 42.58 8.47 -28.33
C ARG A 62 42.41 7.14 -29.02
N PRO A 63 43.38 6.22 -28.96
CA PRO A 63 43.18 4.86 -29.43
C PRO A 63 41.98 4.25 -28.72
N PRO A 64 41.18 3.39 -29.38
CA PRO A 64 40.08 2.71 -28.73
C PRO A 64 40.66 1.96 -27.54
N MET A 65 40.18 2.30 -26.34
CA MET A 65 40.46 1.49 -25.15
C MET A 65 39.96 0.07 -25.48
N PRO A 66 40.75 -0.98 -25.19
CA PRO A 66 40.24 -2.32 -25.30
C PRO A 66 38.95 -2.38 -24.45
N ASP A 67 37.88 -2.94 -25.01
CA ASP A 67 36.64 -3.26 -24.32
C ASP A 67 37.05 -3.92 -22.99
N ALA A 68 37.02 -3.14 -21.91
CA ALA A 68 36.99 -3.68 -20.57
C ALA A 68 35.73 -4.51 -20.55
N GLY A 69 35.91 -5.83 -20.62
CA GLY A 69 34.85 -6.81 -20.75
C GLY A 69 33.68 -6.37 -19.90
N GLN A 70 32.52 -6.39 -20.49
CA GLN A 70 31.26 -6.29 -19.80
C GLN A 70 31.28 -7.32 -18.65
N GLN A 71 31.85 -6.91 -17.52
CA GLN A 71 31.56 -7.56 -16.25
C GLN A 71 30.08 -7.46 -16.15
N GLY A 72 29.38 -8.59 -16.38
CA GLY A 72 27.97 -8.69 -16.50
C GLY A 72 27.34 -8.00 -15.30
N LEU A 73 26.74 -6.83 -15.55
CA LEU A 73 25.77 -6.26 -14.62
C LEU A 73 24.72 -7.36 -14.46
N SER A 74 24.75 -8.04 -13.31
CA SER A 74 23.77 -9.05 -12.97
C SER A 74 22.37 -8.43 -13.21
N GLN A 75 21.76 -8.79 -14.35
CA GLN A 75 20.45 -8.27 -14.69
C GLN A 75 19.45 -9.12 -13.95
N SER A 76 18.66 -8.47 -13.09
CA SER A 76 17.55 -9.13 -12.39
C SER A 76 16.73 -9.96 -13.37
N ARG A 77 16.43 -11.20 -13.02
CA ARG A 77 15.71 -12.16 -13.85
C ARG A 77 14.33 -11.62 -14.22
N TYR A 78 14.02 -11.58 -15.53
CA TYR A 78 12.70 -11.22 -16.01
C TYR A 78 11.78 -12.44 -16.03
N ILE A 79 10.53 -12.27 -15.56
CA ILE A 79 9.49 -13.31 -15.58
C ILE A 79 8.19 -12.73 -16.12
N GLU A 80 7.42 -13.55 -16.82
CA GLU A 80 6.11 -13.17 -17.35
C GLU A 80 5.01 -13.77 -16.48
N LEU A 81 4.16 -12.89 -15.92
CA LEU A 81 2.97 -13.26 -15.16
C LEU A 81 1.80 -13.50 -16.12
N ASN A 82 1.08 -14.58 -15.95
CA ASN A 82 -0.16 -14.81 -16.68
C ASN A 82 -1.29 -13.97 -16.05
N LEU A 83 -1.41 -12.71 -16.50
CA LEU A 83 -2.36 -11.74 -15.93
C LEU A 83 -3.82 -12.19 -16.07
N SER A 84 -4.17 -12.97 -17.08
CA SER A 84 -5.53 -13.49 -17.25
C SER A 84 -5.86 -14.55 -16.19
N ALA A 85 -4.94 -15.48 -15.92
CA ALA A 85 -5.11 -16.47 -14.86
C ALA A 85 -5.15 -15.82 -13.46
N ILE A 86 -4.32 -14.81 -13.24
CA ILE A 86 -4.26 -14.03 -11.99
C ILE A 86 -5.58 -13.29 -11.77
N ALA A 87 -6.12 -12.65 -12.81
CA ALA A 87 -7.42 -11.97 -12.76
C ALA A 87 -8.57 -12.94 -12.51
N ALA A 88 -8.54 -14.14 -13.13
CA ALA A 88 -9.53 -15.19 -12.88
C ALA A 88 -9.50 -15.73 -11.43
N ALA A 89 -8.33 -15.65 -10.77
CA ALA A 89 -8.19 -15.95 -9.34
C ALA A 89 -8.66 -14.80 -8.43
N GLY A 90 -9.22 -13.71 -8.97
CA GLY A 90 -9.74 -12.57 -8.23
C GLY A 90 -8.68 -11.56 -7.80
N ILE A 91 -7.47 -11.61 -8.37
CA ILE A 91 -6.41 -10.65 -8.09
C ILE A 91 -6.54 -9.47 -9.06
N VAL A 92 -6.42 -8.26 -8.53
CA VAL A 92 -6.43 -7.02 -9.32
C VAL A 92 -5.20 -6.99 -10.23
N THR A 93 -5.40 -6.66 -11.51
CA THR A 93 -4.32 -6.48 -12.46
C THR A 93 -4.38 -5.06 -13.05
N PRO A 94 -3.25 -4.45 -13.45
CA PRO A 94 -3.22 -3.07 -13.92
C PRO A 94 -4.15 -2.78 -15.10
N ASN A 95 -4.34 -3.76 -15.99
CA ASN A 95 -5.13 -3.64 -17.21
C ASN A 95 -6.57 -4.18 -17.05
N ALA A 96 -6.96 -4.60 -15.84
CA ALA A 96 -8.31 -5.10 -15.61
C ALA A 96 -9.35 -3.96 -15.66
N PRO A 97 -10.58 -4.27 -16.12
CA PRO A 97 -11.71 -3.34 -16.02
C PRO A 97 -11.90 -2.88 -14.56
N ARG A 98 -12.51 -1.71 -14.39
CA ARG A 98 -12.88 -1.24 -13.04
C ARG A 98 -13.74 -2.29 -12.35
N SER A 99 -13.33 -2.67 -11.15
CA SER A 99 -14.05 -3.62 -10.30
C SER A 99 -14.14 -3.06 -8.88
N HIS A 100 -15.16 -3.47 -8.15
CA HIS A 100 -15.34 -3.09 -6.75
C HIS A 100 -14.09 -3.40 -5.91
N MET A 101 -13.43 -4.54 -6.14
CA MET A 101 -12.16 -4.89 -5.48
C MET A 101 -11.04 -3.92 -5.83
N ALA A 102 -10.89 -3.54 -7.09
CA ALA A 102 -9.87 -2.55 -7.49
C ALA A 102 -10.11 -1.20 -6.81
N ASP A 103 -11.36 -0.78 -6.66
CA ASP A 103 -11.70 0.46 -5.96
C ASP A 103 -11.42 0.37 -4.45
N GLN A 104 -11.69 -0.78 -3.82
CA GLN A 104 -11.31 -1.02 -2.41
C GLN A 104 -9.79 -0.91 -2.21
N TYR A 105 -8.98 -1.53 -3.06
CA TYR A 105 -7.51 -1.42 -2.95
C TYR A 105 -7.00 -0.02 -3.28
N ARG A 106 -7.69 0.77 -4.09
CA ARG A 106 -7.38 2.20 -4.26
C ARG A 106 -7.56 2.99 -2.97
N VAL A 107 -8.61 2.69 -2.20
CA VAL A 107 -8.83 3.33 -0.89
C VAL A 107 -7.77 2.88 0.11
N ILE A 108 -7.48 1.58 0.18
CA ILE A 108 -6.49 1.00 1.11
C ILE A 108 -5.09 1.53 0.85
N LYS A 109 -4.63 1.62 -0.41
CA LYS A 109 -3.26 2.04 -0.72
C LYS A 109 -2.97 3.50 -0.44
N ARG A 110 -3.97 4.40 -0.54
CA ARG A 110 -3.74 5.85 -0.43
C ARG A 110 -3.10 6.28 0.88
N PRO A 111 -3.61 5.92 2.07
CA PRO A 111 -2.96 6.26 3.33
C PRO A 111 -1.56 5.62 3.45
N LEU A 112 -1.37 4.39 2.95
CA LEU A 112 -0.10 3.69 2.99
C LEU A 112 0.97 4.42 2.16
N ILE A 113 0.62 4.84 0.95
CA ILE A 113 1.51 5.64 0.09
C ILE A 113 1.78 7.00 0.73
N ALA A 114 0.76 7.68 1.27
CA ALA A 114 0.94 8.98 1.92
C ALA A 114 1.93 8.88 3.09
N ASN A 115 1.82 7.85 3.93
CA ASN A 115 2.74 7.61 5.03
C ASN A 115 4.15 7.25 4.53
N ALA A 116 4.26 6.41 3.50
CA ALA A 116 5.54 6.02 2.90
C ALA A 116 6.31 7.23 2.35
N MET A 117 5.59 8.21 1.81
CA MET A 117 6.18 9.45 1.25
C MET A 117 6.29 10.58 2.27
N GLY A 118 6.11 10.32 3.55
CA GLY A 118 6.18 11.34 4.60
C GLY A 118 5.07 12.40 4.53
N ARG A 119 3.98 12.13 3.80
CA ARG A 119 2.81 13.02 3.65
C ARG A 119 1.64 12.62 4.56
N GLY A 120 1.86 11.65 5.44
CA GLY A 120 0.88 11.22 6.44
C GLY A 120 0.71 12.22 7.58
N ALA A 121 -0.22 11.94 8.49
CA ALA A 121 -0.48 12.78 9.67
C ALA A 121 0.70 12.84 10.66
N ALA A 122 1.59 11.84 10.62
CA ALA A 122 2.84 11.79 11.38
C ALA A 122 3.97 11.28 10.49
N THR A 123 5.19 11.77 10.72
CA THR A 123 6.38 11.22 10.07
C THR A 123 6.68 9.84 10.67
N VAL A 124 6.72 8.84 9.82
CA VAL A 124 7.00 7.45 10.20
C VAL A 124 8.36 7.06 9.63
N ALA A 125 9.29 6.68 10.50
CA ALA A 125 10.57 6.13 10.07
C ALA A 125 10.32 4.85 9.24
N HIS A 126 11.06 4.69 8.14
CA HIS A 126 10.90 3.54 7.21
C HIS A 126 9.44 3.33 6.75
N GLY A 127 8.68 4.44 6.56
CA GLY A 127 7.29 4.37 6.16
C GLY A 127 7.04 3.63 4.85
N ASN A 128 8.06 3.47 4.02
CA ASN A 128 8.05 2.68 2.79
C ASN A 128 8.17 1.16 3.00
N LEU A 129 8.55 0.69 4.21
CA LEU A 129 8.50 -0.71 4.61
C LEU A 129 7.12 -1.03 5.21
N ILE A 130 6.31 -1.77 4.47
CA ILE A 130 4.93 -2.11 4.83
C ILE A 130 4.82 -3.62 5.02
N MET A 131 4.53 -4.05 6.23
CA MET A 131 4.24 -5.46 6.52
C MET A 131 2.75 -5.73 6.42
N VAL A 132 2.36 -6.77 5.72
CA VAL A 132 1.00 -7.31 5.68
C VAL A 132 0.97 -8.62 6.44
N THR A 133 0.17 -8.68 7.48
CA THR A 133 0.07 -9.83 8.38
C THR A 133 -1.39 -10.09 8.77
N SER A 134 -1.60 -11.04 9.66
CA SER A 134 -2.92 -11.36 10.21
C SER A 134 -2.79 -11.93 11.63
N ALA A 135 -3.87 -12.02 12.38
CA ALA A 135 -3.85 -12.69 13.68
C ALA A 135 -3.66 -14.21 13.53
N LEU A 136 -4.40 -14.80 12.58
CA LEU A 136 -4.51 -16.25 12.35
C LEU A 136 -4.27 -16.60 10.88
N PRO A 137 -3.97 -17.87 10.54
CA PRO A 137 -3.89 -18.35 9.17
C PRO A 137 -5.24 -18.24 8.44
N GLY A 138 -5.18 -18.06 7.12
CA GLY A 138 -6.37 -18.09 6.28
C GLY A 138 -7.21 -16.82 6.29
N GLU A 139 -6.76 -15.73 6.95
CA GLU A 139 -7.45 -14.44 6.94
C GLU A 139 -7.29 -13.68 5.62
N GLY A 140 -6.34 -14.09 4.78
CA GLY A 140 -6.15 -13.55 3.43
C GLY A 140 -4.98 -12.57 3.31
N LYS A 141 -4.00 -12.64 4.21
CA LYS A 141 -2.80 -11.79 4.19
C LYS A 141 -2.10 -11.78 2.82
N SER A 142 -1.70 -12.95 2.29
CA SER A 142 -0.98 -13.05 1.01
C SER A 142 -1.80 -12.58 -0.19
N PHE A 143 -3.11 -12.86 -0.19
CA PHE A 143 -4.03 -12.32 -1.19
C PHE A 143 -4.06 -10.79 -1.12
N SER A 144 -4.10 -10.23 0.09
CA SER A 144 -4.09 -8.78 0.29
C SER A 144 -2.75 -8.15 -0.08
N SER A 145 -1.62 -8.82 0.21
CA SER A 145 -0.28 -8.38 -0.16
C SER A 145 -0.12 -8.25 -1.68
N ILE A 146 -0.53 -9.29 -2.42
CA ILE A 146 -0.46 -9.28 -3.89
C ILE A 146 -1.35 -8.20 -4.48
N ASN A 147 -2.61 -8.10 -4.04
CA ASN A 147 -3.55 -7.10 -4.54
C ASN A 147 -3.09 -5.68 -4.24
N LEU A 148 -2.54 -5.44 -3.06
CA LEU A 148 -1.97 -4.14 -2.67
C LEU A 148 -0.77 -3.80 -3.57
N ALA A 149 0.15 -4.74 -3.79
CA ALA A 149 1.31 -4.56 -4.67
C ALA A 149 0.88 -4.26 -6.12
N MET A 150 -0.06 -5.00 -6.67
CA MET A 150 -0.62 -4.78 -8.01
C MET A 150 -1.30 -3.41 -8.12
N SER A 151 -2.06 -3.02 -7.09
CA SER A 151 -2.73 -1.72 -7.04
C SER A 151 -1.73 -0.55 -6.96
N ILE A 152 -0.62 -0.70 -6.20
CA ILE A 152 0.43 0.32 -6.10
C ILE A 152 1.24 0.37 -7.41
N ALA A 153 1.56 -0.77 -8.03
CA ALA A 153 2.25 -0.82 -9.32
C ALA A 153 1.50 -0.08 -10.44
N SER A 154 0.19 0.11 -10.30
CA SER A 154 -0.64 0.89 -11.22
C SER A 154 -0.50 2.41 -11.03
N GLU A 155 0.20 2.90 -9.98
CA GLU A 155 0.46 4.34 -9.80
C GLU A 155 1.58 4.81 -10.72
N LEU A 156 1.59 6.11 -11.06
CA LEU A 156 2.56 6.67 -12.00
C LEU A 156 3.94 6.90 -11.37
N ASP A 157 3.96 7.25 -10.07
CA ASP A 157 5.13 7.84 -9.43
C ASP A 157 5.88 6.88 -8.49
N HIS A 158 5.37 5.65 -8.28
CA HIS A 158 5.93 4.72 -7.30
C HIS A 158 6.27 3.38 -7.92
N THR A 159 7.37 2.80 -7.46
CA THR A 159 7.73 1.41 -7.72
C THR A 159 7.38 0.57 -6.50
N VAL A 160 7.12 -0.71 -6.69
CA VAL A 160 6.78 -1.63 -5.61
C VAL A 160 7.61 -2.90 -5.67
N MET A 161 8.07 -3.33 -4.52
CA MET A 161 8.68 -4.64 -4.31
C MET A 161 7.77 -5.46 -3.39
N LEU A 162 7.39 -6.64 -3.85
CA LEU A 162 6.64 -7.62 -3.04
C LEU A 162 7.59 -8.70 -2.54
N VAL A 163 7.73 -8.81 -1.23
CA VAL A 163 8.62 -9.76 -0.56
C VAL A 163 7.80 -10.86 0.10
N ASP A 164 8.09 -12.11 -0.21
CA ASP A 164 7.51 -13.27 0.49
C ASP A 164 8.35 -13.56 1.74
N ALA A 165 7.93 -13.02 2.88
CA ALA A 165 8.56 -13.22 4.17
C ALA A 165 7.86 -14.29 5.04
N ASP A 166 6.82 -14.96 4.51
CA ASP A 166 6.25 -16.16 5.14
C ASP A 166 7.07 -17.40 4.75
N VAL A 167 8.31 -17.42 5.23
CA VAL A 167 9.29 -18.47 4.88
C VAL A 167 8.88 -19.88 5.30
N ALA A 168 7.98 -19.98 6.28
CA ALA A 168 7.45 -21.25 6.74
C ALA A 168 6.38 -21.81 5.77
N ARG A 169 5.61 -20.94 5.13
CA ARG A 169 4.54 -21.30 4.19
C ARG A 169 4.50 -20.34 3.00
N PRO A 170 5.54 -20.30 2.17
CA PRO A 170 5.62 -19.38 1.04
C PRO A 170 4.42 -19.54 0.12
N SER A 171 3.83 -18.44 -0.28
CA SER A 171 2.59 -18.51 -1.07
C SER A 171 2.57 -17.58 -2.29
N ILE A 172 3.40 -16.56 -2.33
CA ILE A 172 3.39 -15.55 -3.39
C ILE A 172 3.65 -16.16 -4.76
N LEU A 173 4.75 -16.89 -4.94
CA LEU A 173 5.08 -17.50 -6.24
C LEU A 173 3.98 -18.47 -6.70
N ARG A 174 3.49 -19.33 -5.80
CA ARG A 174 2.41 -20.28 -6.11
C ARG A 174 1.13 -19.56 -6.53
N MET A 175 0.73 -18.49 -5.83
CA MET A 175 -0.48 -17.72 -6.16
C MET A 175 -0.35 -16.99 -7.50
N LEU A 176 0.87 -16.65 -7.90
CA LEU A 176 1.17 -16.01 -9.18
C LEU A 176 1.45 -17.02 -10.31
N GLY A 177 1.38 -18.33 -10.02
CA GLY A 177 1.63 -19.39 -11.00
C GLY A 177 3.10 -19.55 -11.39
N LEU A 178 4.02 -19.15 -10.51
CA LEU A 178 5.47 -19.17 -10.74
C LEU A 178 6.12 -20.39 -10.05
N PRO A 179 7.23 -20.91 -10.62
CA PRO A 179 8.01 -21.95 -9.97
C PRO A 179 8.78 -21.39 -8.76
N PRO A 180 9.09 -22.23 -7.77
CA PRO A 180 9.97 -21.85 -6.68
C PRO A 180 11.37 -21.46 -7.19
N GLY A 181 12.05 -20.60 -6.44
CA GLY A 181 13.38 -20.09 -6.80
C GLY A 181 14.12 -19.52 -5.60
N PRO A 182 15.38 -19.11 -5.77
CA PRO A 182 16.16 -18.46 -4.73
C PRO A 182 15.50 -17.11 -4.33
N GLY A 183 15.73 -16.65 -3.10
CA GLY A 183 15.10 -15.46 -2.58
C GLY A 183 15.70 -14.94 -1.28
N LEU A 184 14.84 -14.45 -0.39
CA LEU A 184 15.20 -13.77 0.86
C LEU A 184 16.15 -14.60 1.75
N LEU A 185 15.86 -15.88 1.96
CA LEU A 185 16.71 -16.73 2.79
C LEU A 185 18.09 -16.96 2.17
N ASP A 186 18.18 -17.11 0.85
CA ASP A 186 19.45 -17.28 0.14
C ASP A 186 20.32 -16.00 0.22
N LEU A 187 19.69 -14.81 0.24
CA LEU A 187 20.36 -13.54 0.50
C LEU A 187 20.92 -13.47 1.93
N LEU A 188 20.11 -13.83 2.92
CA LEU A 188 20.50 -13.76 4.35
C LEU A 188 21.62 -14.74 4.69
N GLU A 189 21.72 -15.83 3.96
CA GLU A 189 22.82 -16.79 4.07
C GLU A 189 24.08 -16.38 3.28
N GLY A 190 24.02 -15.30 2.49
CA GLY A 190 25.11 -14.86 1.63
C GLY A 190 25.37 -15.79 0.44
N LYS A 191 24.39 -16.63 0.04
CA LYS A 191 24.49 -17.56 -1.09
C LYS A 191 24.16 -16.91 -2.43
N ALA A 192 23.50 -15.77 -2.42
CA ALA A 192 23.07 -15.04 -3.61
C ALA A 192 23.13 -13.53 -3.37
N GLU A 193 23.23 -12.76 -4.45
CA GLU A 193 23.09 -11.30 -4.40
C GLU A 193 21.65 -10.87 -4.72
N MET A 194 21.28 -9.64 -4.33
CA MET A 194 19.94 -9.10 -4.57
C MET A 194 19.55 -9.16 -6.06
N ALA A 195 20.49 -8.90 -6.96
CA ALA A 195 20.24 -8.92 -8.39
C ALA A 195 19.89 -10.31 -8.94
N ASP A 196 20.37 -11.38 -8.30
CA ASP A 196 20.18 -12.76 -8.75
C ASP A 196 18.82 -13.32 -8.34
N VAL A 197 18.26 -12.82 -7.23
CA VAL A 197 17.01 -13.32 -6.62
C VAL A 197 15.81 -12.46 -6.95
N LEU A 198 16.03 -11.20 -7.32
CA LEU A 198 14.95 -10.26 -7.61
C LEU A 198 14.32 -10.56 -8.97
N LEU A 199 13.02 -10.81 -8.98
CA LEU A 199 12.24 -11.10 -10.18
C LEU A 199 11.59 -9.82 -10.70
N ARG A 200 11.97 -9.37 -11.90
CA ARG A 200 11.27 -8.32 -12.65
C ARG A 200 10.09 -8.94 -13.39
N THR A 201 8.97 -8.25 -13.44
CA THR A 201 7.75 -8.78 -14.03
C THR A 201 7.31 -7.98 -15.27
N ASN A 202 6.36 -8.54 -16.02
CA ASN A 202 5.64 -7.83 -17.09
C ASN A 202 4.59 -6.83 -16.55
N VAL A 203 4.44 -6.69 -15.23
CA VAL A 203 3.73 -5.57 -14.62
C VAL A 203 4.77 -4.50 -14.34
N ASP A 204 4.67 -3.38 -15.07
CA ASP A 204 5.59 -2.26 -14.88
C ASP A 204 5.64 -1.86 -13.40
N LYS A 205 6.85 -1.55 -12.92
CA LYS A 205 7.12 -1.13 -11.54
C LYS A 205 6.89 -2.19 -10.44
N LEU A 206 6.51 -3.43 -10.78
CA LEU A 206 6.42 -4.53 -9.83
C LEU A 206 7.65 -5.43 -9.93
N THR A 207 8.34 -5.58 -8.81
CA THR A 207 9.39 -6.59 -8.60
C THR A 207 8.97 -7.53 -7.48
N ILE A 208 9.43 -8.77 -7.52
CA ILE A 208 9.12 -9.79 -6.51
C ILE A 208 10.43 -10.32 -5.94
N LEU A 209 10.51 -10.38 -4.63
CA LEU A 209 11.55 -11.09 -3.90
C LEU A 209 10.93 -12.34 -3.27
N PRO A 210 11.22 -13.54 -3.80
CA PRO A 210 10.72 -14.79 -3.23
C PRO A 210 11.24 -15.04 -1.82
N SER A 211 10.65 -15.98 -1.10
CA SER A 211 11.13 -16.44 0.22
C SER A 211 12.49 -17.13 0.15
N GLY A 212 12.79 -17.75 -0.98
CA GLY A 212 14.02 -18.53 -1.16
C GLY A 212 13.87 -20.00 -0.85
N SER A 213 15.02 -20.67 -0.74
CA SER A 213 15.11 -22.10 -0.45
C SER A 213 14.74 -22.38 1.00
N PRO A 214 13.96 -23.43 1.30
CA PRO A 214 13.63 -23.79 2.68
C PRO A 214 14.90 -24.00 3.52
N HIS A 215 14.93 -23.38 4.71
CA HIS A 215 16.07 -23.45 5.59
C HIS A 215 15.67 -23.83 7.02
N PRO A 216 16.41 -24.74 7.72
CA PRO A 216 16.06 -25.16 9.08
C PRO A 216 16.11 -24.04 10.12
N LYS A 217 16.93 -23.02 9.88
CA LYS A 217 17.10 -21.84 10.73
C LYS A 217 16.45 -20.58 10.11
N ALA A 218 15.33 -20.74 9.41
CA ALA A 218 14.68 -19.61 8.74
C ALA A 218 14.23 -18.52 9.73
N THR A 219 13.76 -18.92 10.92
CA THR A 219 13.39 -18.01 12.02
C THR A 219 14.56 -17.17 12.49
N GLU A 220 15.70 -17.81 12.72
CA GLU A 220 16.91 -17.14 13.21
C GLU A 220 17.49 -16.21 12.13
N LEU A 221 17.41 -16.60 10.86
CA LEU A 221 17.83 -15.74 9.76
C LEU A 221 16.99 -14.47 9.66
N LEU A 222 15.67 -14.58 9.80
CA LEU A 222 14.78 -13.41 9.81
C LEU A 222 14.96 -12.52 11.04
N ALA A 223 15.50 -13.05 12.14
CA ALA A 223 15.80 -12.30 13.35
C ALA A 223 17.27 -11.85 13.44
N SER A 224 18.06 -12.04 12.39
CA SER A 224 19.49 -11.75 12.37
C SER A 224 19.81 -10.28 12.11
N ASP A 225 21.03 -9.87 12.47
CA ASP A 225 21.57 -8.56 12.08
C ASP A 225 21.64 -8.39 10.56
N ALA A 226 21.87 -9.48 9.81
CA ALA A 226 21.85 -9.46 8.34
C ALA A 226 20.47 -9.03 7.81
N MET A 227 19.38 -9.51 8.41
CA MET A 227 18.03 -9.06 8.05
C MET A 227 17.82 -7.58 8.38
N SER A 228 18.27 -7.14 9.55
CA SER A 228 18.16 -5.74 9.96
C SER A 228 18.92 -4.81 8.99
N GLN A 229 20.13 -5.18 8.59
CA GLN A 229 20.92 -4.45 7.60
C GLN A 229 20.26 -4.44 6.22
N LEU A 230 19.73 -5.57 5.78
CA LEU A 230 19.00 -5.69 4.52
C LEU A 230 17.78 -4.76 4.49
N LEU A 231 17.00 -4.70 5.58
CA LEU A 231 15.83 -3.83 5.71
C LEU A 231 16.21 -2.35 5.67
N GLU A 232 17.29 -1.96 6.38
CA GLU A 232 17.81 -0.60 6.35
C GLU A 232 18.28 -0.19 4.95
N ASP A 233 19.02 -1.07 4.27
CA ASP A 233 19.44 -0.87 2.89
C ASP A 233 18.23 -0.70 1.95
N MET A 234 17.22 -1.55 2.10
CA MET A 234 16.01 -1.48 1.28
C MET A 234 15.21 -0.20 1.54
N ALA A 235 15.12 0.24 2.79
CA ALA A 235 14.39 1.45 3.17
C ALA A 235 15.03 2.73 2.61
N THR A 236 16.36 2.80 2.58
CA THR A 236 17.10 4.03 2.30
C THR A 236 17.54 4.16 0.84
N ARG A 237 17.87 3.04 0.19
CA ARG A 237 18.46 3.04 -1.17
C ARG A 237 17.49 3.54 -2.25
N TYR A 238 16.20 3.33 -2.09
CA TYR A 238 15.17 3.67 -3.08
C TYR A 238 13.98 4.36 -2.40
N PRO A 239 14.02 5.67 -2.22
CA PRO A 239 12.99 6.40 -1.46
C PRO A 239 11.61 6.44 -2.16
N ASP A 240 11.56 6.23 -3.49
CA ASP A 240 10.35 6.12 -4.29
C ASP A 240 9.73 4.72 -4.29
N ARG A 241 10.46 3.73 -3.75
CA ARG A 241 10.04 2.32 -3.73
C ARG A 241 9.28 1.99 -2.47
N ILE A 242 8.08 1.45 -2.65
CA ILE A 242 7.28 0.87 -1.58
C ILE A 242 7.57 -0.63 -1.52
N ILE A 243 7.86 -1.14 -0.32
CA ILE A 243 8.24 -2.53 -0.11
C ILE A 243 7.20 -3.19 0.77
N ILE A 244 6.52 -4.19 0.23
CA ILE A 244 5.44 -4.92 0.90
C ILE A 244 5.95 -6.30 1.29
N PHE A 245 5.94 -6.59 2.59
CA PHE A 245 6.31 -7.87 3.16
C PHE A 245 5.05 -8.69 3.45
N ASP A 246 4.84 -9.79 2.73
CA ASP A 246 3.86 -10.81 3.13
C ASP A 246 4.46 -11.65 4.25
N SER A 247 3.90 -11.60 5.45
CA SER A 247 4.50 -12.18 6.64
C SER A 247 3.60 -13.24 7.29
N PRO A 248 4.17 -14.14 8.14
CA PRO A 248 3.37 -15.12 8.87
C PRO A 248 2.34 -14.47 9.81
N PRO A 249 1.35 -15.24 10.30
CA PRO A 249 0.38 -14.75 11.29
C PRO A 249 1.04 -14.44 12.64
N LEU A 250 0.66 -13.31 13.27
CA LEU A 250 1.27 -12.78 14.50
C LEU A 250 1.16 -13.68 15.72
N LEU A 251 0.09 -14.48 15.82
CA LEU A 251 -0.14 -15.31 16.99
C LEU A 251 0.49 -16.70 16.89
N LEU A 252 0.96 -17.09 15.71
CA LEU A 252 1.55 -18.42 15.51
C LEU A 252 3.07 -18.43 15.49
N THR A 253 3.70 -17.32 15.12
CA THR A 253 5.13 -17.29 14.87
C THR A 253 5.80 -16.12 15.59
N THR A 254 7.05 -16.32 15.97
CA THR A 254 7.88 -15.25 16.57
C THR A 254 8.49 -14.36 15.50
N GLU A 255 8.74 -14.89 14.31
CA GLU A 255 9.37 -14.21 13.18
C GLU A 255 8.57 -12.96 12.76
N SER A 256 7.24 -13.10 12.70
CA SER A 256 6.37 -11.99 12.33
C SER A 256 6.45 -10.82 13.33
N ARG A 257 6.64 -11.13 14.62
CA ARG A 257 6.77 -10.09 15.67
C ARG A 257 8.11 -9.38 15.56
N VAL A 258 9.20 -10.11 15.32
CA VAL A 258 10.52 -9.53 15.11
C VAL A 258 10.51 -8.67 13.85
N LEU A 259 9.99 -9.20 12.74
CA LEU A 259 9.88 -8.45 11.50
C LEU A 259 9.10 -7.14 11.67
N ALA A 260 8.00 -7.17 12.44
CA ALA A 260 7.17 -5.99 12.70
C ALA A 260 7.92 -4.84 13.40
N THR A 261 8.97 -5.13 14.18
CA THR A 261 9.75 -4.08 14.87
C THR A 261 10.57 -3.21 13.93
N HIS A 262 10.86 -3.70 12.73
CA HIS A 262 11.63 -2.99 11.70
C HIS A 262 10.74 -2.28 10.69
N MET A 263 9.42 -2.48 10.74
CA MET A 263 8.47 -1.94 9.78
C MET A 263 7.97 -0.55 10.18
N GLY A 264 7.90 0.35 9.21
CA GLY A 264 7.25 1.65 9.44
C GLY A 264 5.73 1.52 9.54
N GLN A 265 5.13 0.57 8.80
CA GLN A 265 3.69 0.36 8.79
C GLN A 265 3.37 -1.14 8.85
N VAL A 266 2.38 -1.51 9.65
CA VAL A 266 1.85 -2.88 9.69
C VAL A 266 0.37 -2.87 9.35
N VAL A 267 -0.01 -3.63 8.35
CA VAL A 267 -1.40 -3.86 7.93
C VAL A 267 -1.84 -5.21 8.46
N VAL A 268 -2.79 -5.21 9.40
CA VAL A 268 -3.36 -6.42 9.99
C VAL A 268 -4.64 -6.77 9.24
N VAL A 269 -4.61 -7.87 8.50
CA VAL A 269 -5.77 -8.40 7.77
C VAL A 269 -6.62 -9.23 8.71
N VAL A 270 -7.89 -8.88 8.85
CA VAL A 270 -8.86 -9.51 9.75
C VAL A 270 -9.96 -10.15 8.92
N HIS A 271 -10.27 -11.44 9.16
CA HIS A 271 -11.37 -12.12 8.51
C HIS A 271 -12.70 -11.66 9.14
N ALA A 272 -13.51 -10.94 8.36
CA ALA A 272 -14.84 -10.50 8.79
C ALA A 272 -15.68 -11.70 9.25
N ASP A 273 -16.50 -11.50 10.27
CA ASP A 273 -17.45 -12.46 10.82
C ASP A 273 -16.84 -13.77 11.39
N ARG A 274 -15.49 -13.93 11.35
CA ARG A 274 -14.82 -15.14 11.87
C ARG A 274 -13.79 -14.85 12.96
N THR A 275 -13.00 -13.80 12.80
CA THR A 275 -11.94 -13.48 13.78
C THR A 275 -12.53 -12.73 14.96
N LEU A 276 -12.36 -13.29 16.16
CA LEU A 276 -12.86 -12.68 17.38
C LEU A 276 -12.09 -11.39 17.69
N GLN A 277 -12.78 -10.40 18.26
CA GLN A 277 -12.15 -9.14 18.68
C GLN A 277 -11.04 -9.34 19.71
N SER A 278 -11.18 -10.32 20.61
CA SER A 278 -10.13 -10.69 21.56
C SER A 278 -8.86 -11.16 20.87
N THR A 279 -8.99 -11.95 19.80
CA THR A 279 -7.87 -12.42 18.98
C THR A 279 -7.16 -11.26 18.27
N VAL A 280 -7.94 -10.32 17.73
CA VAL A 280 -7.38 -9.10 17.12
C VAL A 280 -6.62 -8.26 18.14
N LYS A 281 -7.19 -8.04 19.33
CA LYS A 281 -6.53 -7.32 20.43
C LYS A 281 -5.22 -7.97 20.84
N GLN A 282 -5.20 -9.30 20.95
CA GLN A 282 -4.00 -10.07 21.28
C GLN A 282 -2.93 -9.93 20.18
N ALA A 283 -3.32 -9.97 18.90
CA ALA A 283 -2.40 -9.77 17.78
C ALA A 283 -1.79 -8.34 17.77
N LEU A 284 -2.62 -7.32 18.02
CA LEU A 284 -2.16 -5.92 18.09
C LEU A 284 -1.22 -5.69 19.31
N ALA A 285 -1.47 -6.34 20.44
CA ALA A 285 -0.58 -6.28 21.60
C ALA A 285 0.80 -6.92 21.31
N ALA A 286 0.84 -7.95 20.45
CA ALA A 286 2.11 -8.60 20.07
C ALA A 286 3.04 -7.70 19.21
N ILE A 287 2.52 -6.61 18.66
CA ILE A 287 3.25 -5.63 17.85
C ILE A 287 3.10 -4.21 18.42
N GLU A 288 2.99 -4.07 19.75
CA GLU A 288 2.74 -2.77 20.39
C GLU A 288 3.77 -1.71 20.02
N ASN A 289 5.02 -2.09 19.86
CA ASN A 289 6.14 -1.19 19.51
C ASN A 289 6.13 -0.71 18.06
N CYS A 290 5.28 -1.26 17.19
CA CYS A 290 5.20 -0.78 15.80
C CYS A 290 4.56 0.62 15.76
N PRO A 291 5.18 1.60 15.05
CA PRO A 291 4.73 3.00 15.07
C PRO A 291 3.34 3.19 14.45
N LEU A 292 3.01 2.44 13.41
CA LEU A 292 1.74 2.61 12.71
C LEU A 292 1.10 1.25 12.38
N LYS A 293 -0.07 1.03 12.95
CA LYS A 293 -0.89 -0.17 12.74
C LYS A 293 -2.18 0.20 12.04
N LEU A 294 -2.45 -0.44 10.91
CA LEU A 294 -3.68 -0.31 10.14
C LEU A 294 -4.40 -1.65 10.11
N MET A 295 -5.71 -1.64 10.00
CA MET A 295 -6.51 -2.86 9.89
C MET A 295 -7.29 -2.88 8.58
N VAL A 296 -7.33 -4.04 7.93
CA VAL A 296 -8.13 -4.32 6.74
C VAL A 296 -9.10 -5.44 7.06
N LEU A 297 -10.40 -5.14 6.98
CA LEU A 297 -11.45 -6.14 7.12
C LEU A 297 -11.62 -6.85 5.79
N ASN A 298 -11.24 -8.13 5.74
CA ASN A 298 -11.27 -8.95 4.53
C ASN A 298 -12.41 -9.96 4.58
N LYS A 299 -12.85 -10.45 3.42
CA LYS A 299 -13.92 -11.44 3.26
C LYS A 299 -15.26 -10.99 3.85
N ALA A 300 -15.49 -9.69 3.97
CA ALA A 300 -16.78 -9.15 4.37
C ALA A 300 -17.83 -9.54 3.33
N ARG A 301 -18.90 -10.19 3.79
CA ARG A 301 -20.05 -10.51 2.94
C ARG A 301 -20.92 -9.26 2.86
N GLY A 302 -20.98 -8.64 1.70
CA GLY A 302 -22.02 -7.64 1.45
C GLY A 302 -23.38 -8.32 1.53
N ASN A 303 -24.21 -7.92 2.48
CA ASN A 303 -25.60 -8.35 2.50
C ASN A 303 -26.28 -7.72 1.27
N ALA A 304 -26.46 -8.50 0.21
CA ALA A 304 -27.20 -8.11 -0.99
C ALA A 304 -28.68 -7.80 -0.69
N ALA A 305 -29.15 -8.03 0.54
CA ALA A 305 -30.54 -7.84 0.95
C ALA A 305 -30.80 -6.67 1.93
N GLY A 306 -29.79 -5.92 2.30
CA GLY A 306 -29.96 -4.78 3.21
C GLY A 306 -28.98 -3.67 2.87
N GLY A 307 -29.49 -2.62 2.24
CA GLY A 307 -28.84 -1.39 1.75
C GLY A 307 -27.79 -0.67 2.60
N TYR A 308 -26.87 -1.36 3.22
CA TYR A 308 -25.74 -0.78 3.96
C TYR A 308 -24.43 -0.76 3.15
N GLY A 309 -24.42 -1.32 1.93
CA GLY A 309 -23.22 -1.40 1.09
C GLY A 309 -22.93 -0.16 0.26
N GLU A 310 -23.90 0.72 0.05
CA GLU A 310 -23.72 1.90 -0.82
C GLU A 310 -23.38 3.21 -0.09
N ASN A 311 -23.41 3.25 1.24
CA ASN A 311 -23.32 4.52 1.99
C ASN A 311 -22.04 4.72 2.83
N TYR A 312 -21.01 3.87 2.72
CA TYR A 312 -19.67 4.16 3.22
C TYR A 312 -18.75 4.67 2.09
N GLY A 313 -19.30 5.50 1.22
CA GLY A 313 -18.52 6.41 0.42
C GLY A 313 -17.97 7.51 1.32
N TYR A 314 -16.73 7.41 1.78
CA TYR A 314 -16.00 8.57 2.27
C TYR A 314 -15.77 9.50 1.08
N GLY A 315 -16.80 10.30 0.77
CA GLY A 315 -16.75 11.38 -0.18
C GLY A 315 -15.93 12.54 0.42
N TYR A 316 -14.65 12.57 0.24
CA TYR A 316 -13.91 13.82 0.18
C TYR A 316 -14.23 14.49 -1.17
N GLY A 317 -15.44 15.00 -1.29
CA GLY A 317 -15.84 15.83 -2.40
C GLY A 317 -15.40 17.27 -2.15
N TYR A 318 -14.32 17.71 -2.71
CA TYR A 318 -14.10 19.11 -3.00
C TYR A 318 -15.06 19.49 -4.15
N GLY A 319 -16.25 19.98 -3.79
CA GLY A 319 -17.22 20.50 -4.74
C GLY A 319 -16.89 21.93 -5.12
N TYR A 320 -16.33 22.15 -6.30
CA TYR A 320 -16.51 23.37 -7.07
C TYR A 320 -17.40 23.00 -8.26
N GLY A 321 -18.57 23.63 -8.36
CA GLY A 321 -19.39 23.45 -9.55
C GLY A 321 -20.79 23.99 -9.40
N SER A 322 -20.98 25.27 -9.63
CA SER A 322 -22.27 25.86 -10.02
C SER A 322 -22.73 25.27 -11.35
N GLY A 323 -23.93 24.68 -11.38
CA GLY A 323 -24.54 24.17 -12.62
C GLY A 323 -26.05 24.19 -12.53
N TYR A 324 -26.69 25.12 -13.20
CA TYR A 324 -28.12 25.21 -13.44
C TYR A 324 -28.61 23.97 -14.21
N GLY A 325 -29.58 23.23 -13.67
CA GLY A 325 -30.22 22.11 -14.36
C GLY A 325 -31.75 22.21 -14.30
N TYR A 326 -32.34 22.48 -15.45
CA TYR A 326 -33.81 22.48 -15.67
C TYR A 326 -34.35 21.05 -15.58
N GLY A 327 -35.34 20.82 -14.70
CA GLY A 327 -36.08 19.57 -14.65
C GLY A 327 -37.23 19.53 -15.66
N TYR A 328 -37.30 18.45 -16.44
CA TYR A 328 -38.52 18.04 -17.15
C TYR A 328 -39.06 16.77 -16.50
N GLY A 329 -40.27 16.88 -15.95
CA GLY A 329 -41.00 15.73 -15.45
C GLY A 329 -41.61 14.90 -16.59
N ALA A 330 -41.44 13.59 -16.51
CA ALA A 330 -42.22 12.64 -17.29
C ALA A 330 -43.02 11.75 -16.33
N LYS A 331 -44.34 11.86 -16.43
CA LYS A 331 -45.32 10.96 -15.80
C LYS A 331 -45.26 9.61 -16.54
N SER A 332 -45.02 8.51 -15.85
CA SER A 332 -45.27 7.17 -16.40
C SER A 332 -46.51 6.58 -15.71
N ALA A 333 -47.41 6.08 -16.53
CA ALA A 333 -48.70 5.52 -16.20
C ALA A 333 -48.54 4.16 -15.48
N ALA A 334 -49.34 3.97 -14.45
CA ALA A 334 -49.54 2.69 -13.80
C ALA A 334 -50.43 1.80 -14.68
N THR A 335 -49.93 0.58 -14.95
CA THR A 335 -50.77 -0.48 -15.53
C THR A 335 -51.07 -1.48 -14.43
N GLU A 336 -52.33 -1.48 -14.00
CA GLU A 336 -52.92 -2.53 -13.14
C GLU A 336 -52.90 -3.85 -13.90
N ARG A 337 -52.38 -4.91 -13.28
CA ARG A 337 -52.59 -6.29 -13.68
C ARG A 337 -53.36 -7.02 -12.59
N GLU A 338 -54.52 -7.45 -12.95
CA GLU A 338 -55.50 -8.30 -12.27
C GLU A 338 -54.84 -9.62 -11.85
N VAL A 339 -54.98 -10.01 -10.57
CA VAL A 339 -54.54 -11.28 -10.04
C VAL A 339 -55.73 -12.24 -10.08
N VAL A 340 -55.63 -13.23 -10.96
CA VAL A 340 -56.57 -14.36 -10.99
C VAL A 340 -56.12 -15.39 -9.94
N ALA A 341 -57.05 -15.70 -9.02
CA ALA A 341 -56.87 -16.74 -8.02
C ALA A 341 -56.93 -18.13 -8.66
N GLY A 342 -55.91 -18.91 -8.46
CA GLY A 342 -55.82 -20.33 -8.87
C GLY A 342 -55.48 -21.23 -7.70
N ASP A 343 -56.36 -22.17 -7.46
CA ASP A 343 -56.41 -23.32 -6.60
C ASP A 343 -55.16 -23.81 -5.86
N ALA A 344 -55.37 -24.07 -4.56
CA ALA A 344 -54.40 -24.75 -3.69
C ALA A 344 -54.51 -26.28 -3.79
N PRO A 345 -53.46 -27.05 -3.90
CA PRO A 345 -53.49 -28.52 -3.77
C PRO A 345 -53.43 -28.94 -2.29
N GLN A 346 -54.27 -29.91 -1.95
CA GLN A 346 -54.42 -30.55 -0.63
C GLN A 346 -53.22 -31.44 -0.26
N PRO A 347 -52.97 -31.66 1.05
CA PRO A 347 -51.85 -32.47 1.52
C PRO A 347 -52.13 -33.96 1.41
N VAL A 348 -51.16 -34.70 0.86
CA VAL A 348 -51.17 -36.16 0.79
C VAL A 348 -50.80 -36.75 2.15
N LYS A 349 -51.65 -37.65 2.66
CA LYS A 349 -51.45 -38.40 3.90
C LYS A 349 -50.31 -39.44 3.72
N ALA A 350 -49.38 -39.44 4.65
CA ALA A 350 -48.36 -40.49 4.78
C ALA A 350 -49.01 -41.79 5.29
N SER A 351 -48.84 -42.87 4.56
CA SER A 351 -49.18 -44.22 5.00
C SER A 351 -47.96 -44.87 5.65
N SER A 352 -48.10 -45.25 6.90
CA SER A 352 -47.19 -46.12 7.62
C SER A 352 -47.33 -47.56 7.11
N SER A 353 -46.23 -48.24 6.76
CA SER A 353 -46.16 -49.69 6.75
C SER A 353 -44.96 -50.15 7.60
N ARG A 354 -45.29 -50.83 8.69
CA ARG A 354 -44.46 -51.75 9.47
C ARG A 354 -44.29 -53.08 8.73
N ALA A 355 -43.19 -53.69 8.97
CA ALA A 355 -42.91 -55.16 9.09
C ALA A 355 -41.67 -55.48 8.24
N SER A 356 -40.67 -56.10 8.70
CA SER A 356 -40.24 -57.15 9.58
C SER A 356 -38.74 -57.15 9.65
#